data_f0d2284ee059145d567d35539ee8d112
#
_entry.id   f0d2284ee059145d567d35539ee8d112
#
_cell.length_a   1.000
_cell.length_b   1.000
_cell.length_c   1.000
_cell.angle_alpha   90.00
_cell.angle_beta   90.00
_cell.angle_gamma   90.00
#
_symmetry.space_group_name_H-M   'P 1'
#
loop_
_entity.id
_entity.type
_entity.pdbx_description
1 polymer ?
#
loop_
_entity_poly.entity_id
_entity_poly.type
_entity_poly.pdbx_seq_one_letter_code
_entity_poly.pdbx_strand_id
1 'polypeptide(L)'
;YPHYPDRFVNYSAYASKDCPTAIPISRWFTSHGYYTISNGKVFHHLSDHANSWSEPPYRKHPDGYDVYWAEYNKWELWMNEASARTINPKTMRGPFCEWAEVPDTAYDDGKLALKAIADLKRLKEQGKPFFMACGFWKPHLPFNAPKKYWDLYDREKIPVANNRFRPKDLPNEVKNSTEIYAYARTTTADDISFQKEAKHGYYACLSYVDAQIGKVLDALDELGLANNTIVVLLGDHGWHLGEHNFLGKHNLMDRSTHVPLIVRVPGLKKGKTKSMVEFVDLYPTLCELCHLPIPKNQLDGTSFVPILTNLKAKIKDQVYIQWEGGDNAVSNRYNYAEWKQKEKIHSRMLFDHHIDPEENKNRVNERKYRSEINKLLSLIHISEPTR
;
A
#
# COMPACT_ATOMS: atom_id res chain seq x y z
N TYR A 1 -11.84 11.60 -1.90
CA TYR A 1 -12.42 10.38 -2.49
C TYR A 1 -12.48 10.51 -4.01
N PRO A 2 -12.53 9.39 -4.76
CA PRO A 2 -12.51 9.42 -6.22
C PRO A 2 -13.78 10.02 -6.82
N HIS A 3 -13.61 11.02 -7.69
CA HIS A 3 -14.72 11.61 -8.46
C HIS A 3 -15.00 10.86 -9.78
N TYR A 4 -14.09 9.98 -10.21
CA TYR A 4 -14.18 9.22 -11.45
C TYR A 4 -13.87 7.74 -11.19
N PRO A 5 -14.82 6.96 -10.67
CA PRO A 5 -14.59 5.59 -10.22
C PRO A 5 -14.07 4.65 -11.30
N ASP A 6 -14.38 4.93 -12.57
CA ASP A 6 -13.92 4.17 -13.72
C ASP A 6 -12.43 4.34 -14.05
N ARG A 7 -11.76 5.37 -13.49
CA ARG A 7 -10.35 5.66 -13.74
C ARG A 7 -9.39 5.10 -12.69
N PHE A 8 -9.90 4.70 -11.52
CA PHE A 8 -9.07 4.22 -10.41
C PHE A 8 -8.60 2.77 -10.55
N VAL A 9 -9.02 2.10 -11.58
CA VAL A 9 -8.77 0.66 -11.77
C VAL A 9 -7.53 0.41 -12.60
N ASN A 10 -6.91 1.40 -13.18
CA ASN A 10 -5.88 1.18 -14.17
C ASN A 10 -4.73 2.18 -14.11
N TYR A 11 -3.67 1.75 -14.66
CA TYR A 11 -2.44 2.46 -15.03
C TYR A 11 -2.64 3.79 -15.77
N SER A 12 -3.88 4.16 -16.07
CA SER A 12 -4.26 5.42 -16.69
C SER A 12 -4.59 6.53 -15.69
N ALA A 13 -4.68 6.23 -14.39
CA ALA A 13 -5.00 7.23 -13.37
C ALA A 13 -3.80 8.14 -13.11
N TYR A 14 -3.98 9.42 -13.39
CA TYR A 14 -3.06 10.50 -13.07
C TYR A 14 -3.78 11.51 -12.18
N ALA A 15 -3.33 11.71 -10.95
CA ALA A 15 -3.93 12.68 -10.05
C ALA A 15 -3.91 14.10 -10.64
N SER A 16 -2.85 14.46 -11.35
CA SER A 16 -2.73 15.75 -12.03
C SER A 16 -3.72 15.95 -13.19
N LYS A 17 -4.24 14.88 -13.78
CA LYS A 17 -5.23 14.94 -14.87
C LYS A 17 -6.66 14.75 -14.38
N ASP A 18 -6.83 13.86 -13.40
CA ASP A 18 -8.15 13.48 -12.90
C ASP A 18 -8.66 14.47 -11.84
N CYS A 19 -7.76 15.12 -11.10
CA CYS A 19 -8.06 16.16 -10.13
C CYS A 19 -7.13 17.37 -10.31
N PRO A 20 -7.18 18.09 -11.45
CA PRO A 20 -6.18 19.12 -11.80
C PRO A 20 -6.15 20.32 -10.85
N THR A 21 -7.22 20.55 -10.11
CA THR A 21 -7.32 21.63 -9.10
C THR A 21 -6.85 21.20 -7.71
N ALA A 22 -6.66 19.90 -7.48
CA ALA A 22 -6.19 19.41 -6.19
C ALA A 22 -4.72 19.77 -5.96
N ILE A 23 -4.40 20.25 -4.78
CA ILE A 23 -3.04 20.57 -4.37
C ILE A 23 -2.45 19.33 -3.69
N PRO A 24 -1.46 18.65 -4.27
CA PRO A 24 -0.83 17.51 -3.62
C PRO A 24 -0.06 17.96 -2.36
N ILE A 25 0.06 17.04 -1.41
CA ILE A 25 0.72 17.32 -0.12
C ILE A 25 2.15 17.85 -0.32
N SER A 26 2.89 17.35 -1.28
CA SER A 26 4.24 17.85 -1.63
C SER A 26 4.24 19.33 -1.99
N ARG A 27 3.32 19.77 -2.85
CA ARG A 27 3.17 21.18 -3.22
C ARG A 27 2.76 22.05 -2.04
N TRP A 28 1.87 21.52 -1.18
CA TRP A 28 1.42 22.26 0.00
C TRP A 28 2.57 22.53 0.97
N PHE A 29 3.36 21.49 1.27
CA PHE A 29 4.54 21.64 2.11
C PHE A 29 5.59 22.57 1.50
N THR A 30 5.83 22.45 0.17
CA THR A 30 6.74 23.36 -0.54
C THR A 30 6.31 24.82 -0.41
N SER A 31 5.02 25.11 -0.61
CA SER A 31 4.48 26.47 -0.51
C SER A 31 4.52 27.05 0.92
N HIS A 32 4.73 26.20 1.93
CA HIS A 32 4.87 26.57 3.33
C HIS A 32 6.32 26.47 3.85
N GLY A 33 7.30 26.54 2.96
CA GLY A 33 8.71 26.68 3.31
C GLY A 33 9.46 25.38 3.56
N TYR A 34 8.84 24.22 3.36
CA TYR A 34 9.52 22.93 3.44
C TYR A 34 10.30 22.64 2.16
N TYR A 35 11.46 22.03 2.28
CA TYR A 35 12.13 21.42 1.16
C TYR A 35 11.58 20.01 0.95
N THR A 36 10.97 19.75 -0.21
CA THR A 36 10.23 18.50 -0.44
C THR A 36 10.93 17.61 -1.47
N ILE A 37 11.12 16.33 -1.15
CA ILE A 37 11.75 15.35 -2.03
C ILE A 37 10.99 14.04 -2.08
N SER A 38 11.06 13.40 -3.25
CA SER A 38 10.45 12.11 -3.54
C SER A 38 11.49 11.11 -3.96
N ASN A 39 11.62 10.03 -3.22
CA ASN A 39 12.53 8.92 -3.48
C ASN A 39 11.74 7.62 -3.72
N GLY A 40 11.97 6.95 -4.85
CA GLY A 40 11.33 5.69 -5.21
C GLY A 40 9.87 5.82 -5.65
N LYS A 41 9.06 4.80 -5.40
CA LYS A 41 7.67 4.72 -5.84
C LYS A 41 6.74 5.50 -4.88
N VAL A 42 6.57 6.80 -5.11
CA VAL A 42 5.64 7.65 -4.35
C VAL A 42 4.33 7.83 -5.14
N PHE A 43 4.37 8.40 -6.34
CA PHE A 43 3.25 8.36 -7.26
C PHE A 43 3.31 7.12 -8.16
N HIS A 44 2.19 6.68 -8.69
CA HIS A 44 2.15 5.55 -9.63
C HIS A 44 2.96 5.87 -10.90
N HIS A 45 2.76 7.04 -11.48
CA HIS A 45 3.55 7.56 -12.59
C HIS A 45 4.58 8.58 -12.11
N LEU A 46 5.81 8.48 -12.59
CA LEU A 46 6.90 9.40 -12.21
C LEU A 46 6.58 10.84 -12.62
N SER A 47 5.94 11.02 -13.77
CA SER A 47 5.54 12.33 -14.29
C SER A 47 4.34 12.95 -13.58
N ASP A 48 3.61 12.16 -12.78
CA ASP A 48 2.43 12.67 -12.07
C ASP A 48 2.85 13.61 -10.94
N HIS A 49 2.39 14.85 -11.01
CA HIS A 49 2.79 15.91 -10.08
C HIS A 49 4.31 16.06 -9.87
N ALA A 50 5.13 15.70 -10.86
CA ALA A 50 6.59 15.75 -10.75
C ALA A 50 7.12 17.13 -10.37
N ASN A 51 6.46 18.20 -10.80
CA ASN A 51 6.79 19.59 -10.49
C ASN A 51 6.24 20.07 -9.13
N SER A 52 5.61 19.22 -8.35
CA SER A 52 5.11 19.55 -7.00
C SER A 52 6.19 19.45 -5.91
N TRP A 53 7.33 18.88 -6.24
CA TRP A 53 8.48 18.71 -5.36
C TRP A 53 9.51 19.82 -5.53
N SER A 54 10.39 20.02 -4.58
CA SER A 54 11.46 21.02 -4.63
C SER A 54 12.56 20.66 -5.64
N GLU A 55 12.67 19.39 -5.96
CA GLU A 55 13.59 18.85 -7.00
C GLU A 55 12.90 17.70 -7.74
N PRO A 56 13.37 17.31 -8.93
CA PRO A 56 12.79 16.18 -9.67
C PRO A 56 12.75 14.90 -8.84
N PRO A 57 11.62 14.16 -8.84
CA PRO A 57 11.52 12.89 -8.14
C PRO A 57 12.62 11.91 -8.54
N TYR A 58 13.29 11.32 -7.55
CA TYR A 58 14.27 10.28 -7.78
C TYR A 58 13.55 8.92 -7.89
N ARG A 59 13.54 8.37 -9.10
CA ARG A 59 13.02 7.04 -9.40
C ARG A 59 13.82 6.45 -10.55
N LYS A 60 15.12 6.73 -10.58
CA LYS A 60 15.98 6.29 -11.68
C LYS A 60 16.37 4.83 -11.49
N HIS A 61 16.07 4.03 -12.48
CA HIS A 61 16.92 2.91 -12.84
C HIS A 61 18.34 3.45 -13.15
N PRO A 62 19.42 2.69 -12.94
CA PRO A 62 20.78 3.13 -13.22
C PRO A 62 20.98 3.75 -14.62
N ASP A 63 20.17 3.38 -15.61
CA ASP A 63 20.23 3.82 -17.00
C ASP A 63 19.38 5.06 -17.32
N GLY A 64 18.72 5.67 -16.32
CA GLY A 64 18.06 6.97 -16.50
C GLY A 64 16.65 6.96 -17.11
N TYR A 65 16.07 5.80 -17.37
CA TYR A 65 14.74 5.67 -17.96
C TYR A 65 13.62 5.73 -16.90
N ASP A 66 12.45 6.27 -17.31
CA ASP A 66 11.19 6.15 -16.58
C ASP A 66 10.67 4.72 -16.79
N VAL A 67 11.02 3.85 -15.90
CA VAL A 67 11.01 2.40 -16.05
C VAL A 67 9.64 1.78 -15.95
N TYR A 68 8.59 2.58 -15.65
CA TYR A 68 7.32 1.97 -15.28
C TYR A 68 6.57 1.32 -16.46
N TRP A 69 6.83 1.73 -17.71
CA TRP A 69 6.01 1.26 -18.87
C TRP A 69 6.75 0.94 -20.15
N ALA A 70 7.95 1.46 -20.35
CA ALA A 70 8.63 1.31 -21.63
C ALA A 70 9.25 -0.09 -21.82
N GLU A 71 9.68 -0.73 -20.72
CA GLU A 71 10.29 -2.05 -20.77
C GLU A 71 10.00 -2.80 -19.46
N TYR A 72 8.98 -3.60 -19.45
CA TYR A 72 8.51 -4.41 -18.31
C TYR A 72 9.58 -5.22 -17.58
N ASN A 73 10.76 -5.38 -18.16
CA ASN A 73 11.80 -6.28 -17.66
C ASN A 73 12.99 -5.60 -17.00
N LYS A 74 13.10 -4.27 -16.98
CA LYS A 74 14.33 -3.59 -16.49
C LYS A 74 14.29 -3.19 -15.01
N TRP A 75 13.12 -2.93 -14.41
CA TRP A 75 13.00 -2.70 -12.98
C TRP A 75 12.86 -4.00 -12.19
N GLU A 76 12.43 -5.07 -12.85
CA GLU A 76 12.32 -6.40 -12.30
C GLU A 76 13.68 -7.08 -12.40
N LEU A 77 14.58 -6.74 -11.49
CA LEU A 77 15.96 -7.21 -11.56
C LEU A 77 16.08 -8.67 -11.11
N TRP A 78 16.60 -9.53 -11.98
CA TRP A 78 17.07 -10.86 -11.65
C TRP A 78 18.58 -10.90 -11.69
N MET A 79 19.21 -11.34 -10.60
CA MET A 79 20.66 -11.37 -10.42
C MET A 79 21.26 -12.71 -10.85
N ASN A 80 20.46 -13.79 -10.88
CA ASN A 80 20.88 -15.09 -11.37
C ASN A 80 20.64 -15.18 -12.87
N GLU A 81 21.64 -15.58 -13.64
CA GLU A 81 21.56 -15.72 -15.10
C GLU A 81 20.42 -16.69 -15.51
N ALA A 82 20.27 -17.82 -14.81
CA ALA A 82 19.20 -18.78 -15.06
C ALA A 82 17.82 -18.15 -14.85
N SER A 83 17.63 -17.31 -13.83
CA SER A 83 16.38 -16.57 -13.60
C SER A 83 16.14 -15.55 -14.73
N ALA A 84 17.16 -14.78 -15.11
CA ALA A 84 17.04 -13.79 -16.16
C ALA A 84 16.69 -14.38 -17.54
N ARG A 85 17.08 -15.64 -17.78
CA ARG A 85 16.74 -16.39 -19.01
C ARG A 85 15.41 -17.13 -18.94
N THR A 86 14.83 -17.29 -17.76
CA THR A 86 13.53 -17.98 -17.57
C THR A 86 12.41 -16.96 -17.70
N ILE A 87 11.67 -16.98 -18.78
CA ILE A 87 10.62 -16.00 -19.07
C ILE A 87 9.25 -16.65 -19.27
N ASN A 88 8.20 -15.94 -18.90
CA ASN A 88 6.83 -16.27 -19.31
C ASN A 88 6.65 -15.84 -20.77
N PRO A 89 6.37 -16.75 -21.72
CA PRO A 89 6.34 -16.43 -23.13
C PRO A 89 5.23 -15.47 -23.56
N LYS A 90 4.20 -15.28 -22.72
CA LYS A 90 3.07 -14.37 -23.00
C LYS A 90 3.36 -12.92 -22.56
N THR A 91 4.11 -12.75 -21.50
CA THR A 91 4.31 -11.44 -20.86
C THR A 91 5.76 -10.98 -20.88
N MET A 92 6.68 -11.88 -21.26
CA MET A 92 8.14 -11.69 -21.26
C MET A 92 8.72 -11.39 -19.86
N ARG A 93 7.97 -11.66 -18.78
CA ARG A 93 8.44 -11.49 -17.39
C ARG A 93 9.20 -12.72 -16.91
N GLY A 94 10.23 -12.49 -16.11
CA GLY A 94 11.02 -13.54 -15.44
C GLY A 94 10.25 -14.27 -14.35
N PRO A 95 10.92 -15.08 -13.51
CA PRO A 95 10.28 -15.81 -12.42
C PRO A 95 9.60 -14.88 -11.41
N PHE A 96 8.53 -15.36 -10.76
CA PHE A 96 7.82 -14.61 -9.73
C PHE A 96 8.65 -14.38 -8.45
N CYS A 97 9.77 -15.09 -8.28
CA CYS A 97 10.68 -14.97 -7.16
C CYS A 97 12.10 -15.37 -7.52
N GLU A 98 13.05 -14.82 -6.78
CA GLU A 98 14.49 -15.15 -6.88
C GLU A 98 15.19 -14.89 -5.55
N TRP A 99 16.19 -15.73 -5.25
CA TRP A 99 17.18 -15.51 -4.19
C TRP A 99 18.59 -15.55 -4.80
N ALA A 100 19.30 -14.47 -4.69
CA ALA A 100 20.68 -14.36 -5.19
C ALA A 100 21.65 -14.02 -4.05
N GLU A 101 22.86 -14.58 -4.12
CA GLU A 101 23.95 -14.28 -3.18
C GLU A 101 24.58 -12.93 -3.55
N VAL A 102 23.90 -11.86 -3.18
CA VAL A 102 24.26 -10.49 -3.56
C VAL A 102 24.11 -9.52 -2.37
N PRO A 103 24.79 -8.39 -2.36
CA PRO A 103 24.58 -7.35 -1.36
C PRO A 103 23.19 -6.70 -1.51
N ASP A 104 22.71 -6.04 -0.45
CA ASP A 104 21.43 -5.34 -0.44
C ASP A 104 21.29 -4.35 -1.60
N THR A 105 22.38 -3.68 -1.95
CA THR A 105 22.43 -2.67 -3.02
C THR A 105 22.41 -3.23 -4.44
N ALA A 106 22.38 -4.54 -4.61
CA ALA A 106 22.15 -5.13 -5.92
C ALA A 106 20.73 -4.81 -6.41
N TYR A 107 19.74 -4.84 -5.51
CA TYR A 107 18.34 -4.51 -5.82
C TYR A 107 18.02 -3.04 -5.51
N ASP A 108 16.96 -2.54 -6.07
CA ASP A 108 16.61 -1.11 -6.06
C ASP A 108 16.31 -0.55 -4.66
N ASP A 109 15.68 -1.32 -3.77
CA ASP A 109 15.37 -0.84 -2.42
C ASP A 109 16.62 -0.60 -1.58
N GLY A 110 17.69 -1.37 -1.79
CA GLY A 110 18.99 -1.10 -1.16
C GLY A 110 19.65 0.17 -1.69
N LYS A 111 19.55 0.43 -3.00
CA LYS A 111 20.01 1.68 -3.61
C LYS A 111 19.20 2.87 -3.13
N LEU A 112 17.87 2.68 -3.03
CA LEU A 112 16.95 3.69 -2.51
C LEU A 112 17.26 4.08 -1.07
N ALA A 113 17.56 3.12 -0.20
CA ALA A 113 17.97 3.39 1.17
C ALA A 113 19.25 4.25 1.23
N LEU A 114 20.27 3.92 0.41
CA LEU A 114 21.49 4.74 0.32
C LEU A 114 21.19 6.17 -0.17
N LYS A 115 20.31 6.31 -1.17
CA LYS A 115 19.89 7.62 -1.66
C LYS A 115 19.18 8.43 -0.57
N ALA A 116 18.23 7.81 0.15
CA ALA A 116 17.53 8.46 1.24
C ALA A 116 18.47 8.91 2.37
N ILE A 117 19.47 8.09 2.73
CA ILE A 117 20.51 8.44 3.72
C ILE A 117 21.35 9.64 3.23
N ALA A 118 21.75 9.63 1.97
CA ALA A 118 22.50 10.77 1.38
C ALA A 118 21.67 12.05 1.39
N ASP A 119 20.37 11.95 1.11
CA ASP A 119 19.46 13.09 1.17
C ASP A 119 19.27 13.61 2.59
N LEU A 120 19.13 12.75 3.59
CA LEU A 120 19.04 13.17 5.00
C LEU A 120 20.27 13.98 5.42
N LYS A 121 21.49 13.56 5.01
CA LYS A 121 22.73 14.31 5.26
C LYS A 121 22.66 15.71 4.63
N ARG A 122 22.32 15.77 3.35
CA ARG A 122 22.18 17.02 2.60
C ARG A 122 21.11 17.94 3.20
N LEU A 123 19.96 17.42 3.57
CA LEU A 123 18.87 18.17 4.19
C LEU A 123 19.25 18.71 5.56
N LYS A 124 20.02 17.97 6.36
CA LYS A 124 20.58 18.46 7.62
C LYS A 124 21.51 19.66 7.38
N GLU A 125 22.41 19.58 6.39
CA GLU A 125 23.32 20.65 6.04
C GLU A 125 22.60 21.90 5.54
N GLN A 126 21.48 21.74 4.82
CA GLN A 126 20.64 22.86 4.36
C GLN A 126 19.93 23.59 5.51
N GLY A 127 19.69 22.93 6.64
CA GLY A 127 19.07 23.52 7.83
C GLY A 127 17.61 23.96 7.64
N LYS A 128 16.94 23.55 6.57
CA LYS A 128 15.52 23.86 6.29
C LYS A 128 14.62 22.74 6.77
N PRO A 129 13.37 23.03 7.18
CA PRO A 129 12.39 21.99 7.37
C PRO A 129 12.19 21.21 6.06
N PHE A 130 12.00 19.89 6.17
CA PHE A 130 11.86 19.04 4.98
C PHE A 130 10.65 18.11 5.08
N PHE A 131 10.15 17.73 3.91
CA PHE A 131 9.19 16.65 3.72
C PHE A 131 9.80 15.65 2.74
N MET A 132 10.17 14.47 3.22
CA MET A 132 10.77 13.41 2.40
C MET A 132 9.83 12.22 2.32
N ALA A 133 9.46 11.84 1.11
CA ALA A 133 8.73 10.61 0.83
C ALA A 133 9.67 9.54 0.25
N CYS A 134 9.63 8.33 0.83
CA CYS A 134 10.40 7.18 0.38
C CYS A 134 9.47 6.01 0.05
N GLY A 135 9.29 5.71 -1.23
CA GLY A 135 8.47 4.62 -1.71
C GLY A 135 9.31 3.40 -2.07
N PHE A 136 9.44 2.45 -1.13
CA PHE A 136 10.07 1.16 -1.38
C PHE A 136 9.18 0.28 -2.25
N TRP A 137 9.81 -0.61 -3.05
CA TRP A 137 9.11 -1.51 -3.94
C TRP A 137 8.65 -2.80 -3.25
N LYS A 138 9.50 -3.35 -2.37
CA LYS A 138 9.19 -4.61 -1.71
C LYS A 138 8.18 -4.41 -0.58
N PRO A 139 7.28 -5.40 -0.39
CA PRO A 139 7.27 -6.77 -0.94
C PRO A 139 6.51 -6.94 -2.27
N HIS A 140 6.46 -5.95 -3.18
CA HIS A 140 5.85 -6.13 -4.50
C HIS A 140 6.57 -7.21 -5.33
N LEU A 141 5.83 -7.89 -6.20
CA LEU A 141 6.38 -8.82 -7.21
C LEU A 141 7.40 -8.13 -8.14
N PRO A 142 8.40 -8.88 -8.65
CA PRO A 142 8.75 -10.27 -8.29
C PRO A 142 9.34 -10.31 -6.86
N PHE A 143 9.17 -11.43 -6.15
CA PHE A 143 9.69 -11.57 -4.79
C PHE A 143 11.21 -11.83 -4.81
N ASN A 144 11.96 -10.84 -5.28
CA ASN A 144 13.42 -10.88 -5.37
C ASN A 144 14.03 -10.19 -4.17
N ALA A 145 14.89 -10.90 -3.45
CA ALA A 145 15.64 -10.39 -2.31
C ALA A 145 16.99 -11.11 -2.18
N PRO A 146 18.02 -10.48 -1.59
CA PRO A 146 19.27 -11.17 -1.29
C PRO A 146 19.04 -12.46 -0.50
N LYS A 147 19.80 -13.52 -0.83
CA LYS A 147 19.65 -14.86 -0.24
C LYS A 147 19.61 -14.86 1.28
N LYS A 148 20.40 -14.02 1.94
CA LYS A 148 20.43 -13.93 3.41
C LYS A 148 19.07 -13.68 4.06
N TYR A 149 18.13 -13.02 3.38
CA TYR A 149 16.77 -12.81 3.89
C TYR A 149 15.86 -14.01 3.65
N TRP A 150 16.13 -14.78 2.60
CA TRP A 150 15.46 -16.07 2.37
C TRP A 150 15.88 -17.11 3.42
N ASP A 151 17.15 -17.13 3.78
CA ASP A 151 17.72 -18.05 4.76
C ASP A 151 17.20 -17.83 6.19
N LEU A 152 16.50 -16.71 6.45
CA LEU A 152 15.81 -16.48 7.73
C LEU A 152 14.62 -17.42 7.95
N TYR A 153 14.11 -18.03 6.89
CA TYR A 153 12.89 -18.82 6.93
C TYR A 153 13.11 -20.23 6.36
N ASP A 154 12.66 -21.22 7.11
CA ASP A 154 12.59 -22.61 6.63
C ASP A 154 11.26 -22.79 5.84
N ARG A 155 11.36 -22.99 4.51
CA ARG A 155 10.19 -23.14 3.64
C ARG A 155 9.25 -24.26 4.09
N GLU A 156 9.78 -25.35 4.61
CA GLU A 156 8.96 -26.49 5.04
C GLU A 156 8.10 -26.14 6.27
N LYS A 157 8.57 -25.23 7.11
CA LYS A 157 7.85 -24.75 8.30
C LYS A 157 6.90 -23.57 8.00
N ILE A 158 6.92 -23.00 6.79
CA ILE A 158 6.00 -21.93 6.43
C ILE A 158 4.57 -22.48 6.39
N PRO A 159 3.66 -21.96 7.24
CA PRO A 159 2.29 -22.43 7.25
C PRO A 159 1.55 -21.99 5.97
N VAL A 160 0.79 -22.87 5.37
CA VAL A 160 -0.20 -22.50 4.37
C VAL A 160 -1.48 -22.02 5.03
N ALA A 161 -2.28 -21.23 4.32
CA ALA A 161 -3.57 -20.79 4.82
C ALA A 161 -4.49 -22.00 5.12
N ASN A 162 -5.23 -21.94 6.20
CA ASN A 162 -6.18 -22.99 6.60
C ASN A 162 -7.51 -22.89 5.85
N ASN A 163 -7.81 -21.73 5.25
CA ASN A 163 -9.01 -21.40 4.51
C ASN A 163 -8.78 -21.31 2.99
N ARG A 164 -8.08 -22.30 2.42
CA ARG A 164 -7.78 -22.42 0.99
C ARG A 164 -9.00 -22.87 0.18
N PHE A 165 -10.08 -22.13 0.27
CA PHE A 165 -11.33 -22.36 -0.47
C PHE A 165 -12.00 -21.00 -0.71
N ARG A 166 -12.72 -20.88 -1.82
CA ARG A 166 -13.50 -19.69 -2.07
C ARG A 166 -14.59 -19.53 -0.99
N PRO A 167 -14.73 -18.35 -0.35
CA PRO A 167 -15.77 -18.13 0.63
C PRO A 167 -17.16 -18.45 0.09
N LYS A 168 -18.00 -19.04 0.96
CA LYS A 168 -19.36 -19.41 0.57
C LYS A 168 -20.15 -18.12 0.23
N ASP A 169 -20.89 -18.17 -0.85
CA ASP A 169 -21.75 -17.09 -1.37
C ASP A 169 -20.99 -15.79 -1.69
N LEU A 170 -19.67 -15.87 -1.93
CA LEU A 170 -18.85 -14.73 -2.32
C LEU A 170 -19.22 -14.24 -3.72
N PRO A 171 -19.44 -12.93 -3.93
CA PRO A 171 -19.73 -12.36 -5.25
C PRO A 171 -18.64 -12.64 -6.28
N ASN A 172 -19.03 -12.76 -7.55
CA ASN A 172 -18.09 -13.01 -8.64
C ASN A 172 -17.13 -11.83 -8.90
N GLU A 173 -17.48 -10.63 -8.45
CA GLU A 173 -16.66 -9.42 -8.51
C GLU A 173 -15.41 -9.55 -7.61
N VAL A 174 -15.51 -10.31 -6.53
CA VAL A 174 -14.36 -10.59 -5.66
C VAL A 174 -13.54 -11.73 -6.27
N LYS A 175 -12.42 -11.40 -6.86
CA LYS A 175 -11.57 -12.31 -7.65
C LYS A 175 -10.18 -12.44 -7.04
N ASN A 176 -9.50 -13.54 -7.41
CA ASN A 176 -8.06 -13.65 -7.25
C ASN A 176 -7.36 -12.65 -8.20
N SER A 177 -6.26 -12.07 -7.74
CA SER A 177 -5.40 -11.27 -8.61
C SER A 177 -4.75 -12.15 -9.69
N THR A 178 -4.63 -11.60 -10.90
CA THR A 178 -3.92 -12.26 -12.00
C THR A 178 -2.44 -11.84 -12.08
N GLU A 179 -2.01 -10.90 -11.24
CA GLU A 179 -0.70 -10.26 -11.36
C GLU A 179 0.46 -11.24 -11.24
N ILE A 180 0.43 -12.15 -10.26
CA ILE A 180 1.49 -13.13 -10.07
C ILE A 180 1.64 -14.08 -11.27
N TYR A 181 0.53 -14.40 -11.94
CA TYR A 181 0.51 -15.31 -13.10
C TYR A 181 1.07 -14.68 -14.39
N ALA A 182 1.37 -13.39 -14.36
CA ALA A 182 2.12 -12.75 -15.43
C ALA A 182 3.62 -13.10 -15.40
N TYR A 183 4.11 -13.66 -14.29
CA TYR A 183 5.51 -14.08 -14.13
C TYR A 183 5.72 -15.54 -14.55
N ALA A 184 6.97 -15.91 -14.83
CA ALA A 184 7.35 -17.31 -15.07
C ALA A 184 7.35 -18.12 -13.76
N ARG A 185 7.36 -19.45 -13.87
CA ARG A 185 7.39 -20.42 -12.78
C ARG A 185 6.13 -20.38 -11.89
N THR A 186 5.03 -19.91 -12.38
CA THR A 186 3.75 -19.91 -11.66
C THR A 186 2.91 -21.14 -12.03
N THR A 187 2.13 -21.62 -11.05
CA THR A 187 1.15 -22.70 -11.20
C THR A 187 -0.24 -22.21 -10.79
N THR A 188 -1.11 -23.07 -10.34
CA THR A 188 -2.47 -22.72 -9.89
C THR A 188 -2.48 -22.24 -8.42
N ALA A 189 -3.48 -21.47 -8.05
CA ALA A 189 -3.58 -20.90 -6.71
C ALA A 189 -3.77 -21.92 -5.59
N ASP A 190 -4.22 -23.13 -5.90
CA ASP A 190 -4.41 -24.25 -4.97
C ASP A 190 -3.17 -25.14 -4.79
N ASP A 191 -2.12 -24.94 -5.60
CA ASP A 191 -0.84 -25.62 -5.46
C ASP A 191 -0.13 -25.19 -4.17
N ILE A 192 -0.01 -26.13 -3.23
CA ILE A 192 0.59 -25.88 -1.91
C ILE A 192 2.07 -25.51 -2.01
N SER A 193 2.81 -26.16 -2.91
CA SER A 193 4.24 -25.87 -3.10
C SER A 193 4.45 -24.45 -3.61
N PHE A 194 3.64 -24.04 -4.58
CA PHE A 194 3.64 -22.69 -5.12
C PHE A 194 3.25 -21.64 -4.07
N GLN A 195 2.18 -21.89 -3.28
CA GLN A 195 1.80 -21.01 -2.18
C GLN A 195 2.93 -20.86 -1.14
N LYS A 196 3.58 -21.95 -0.75
CA LYS A 196 4.72 -21.92 0.18
C LYS A 196 5.91 -21.13 -0.38
N GLU A 197 6.24 -21.32 -1.66
CA GLU A 197 7.33 -20.59 -2.30
C GLU A 197 7.01 -19.11 -2.42
N ALA A 198 5.80 -18.75 -2.84
CA ALA A 198 5.33 -17.38 -2.92
C ALA A 198 5.35 -16.67 -1.54
N LYS A 199 4.88 -17.37 -0.50
CA LYS A 199 4.87 -16.87 0.88
C LYS A 199 6.30 -16.71 1.44
N HIS A 200 7.19 -17.66 1.14
CA HIS A 200 8.60 -17.56 1.48
C HIS A 200 9.25 -16.31 0.84
N GLY A 201 9.04 -16.13 -0.46
CA GLY A 201 9.53 -14.96 -1.18
C GLY A 201 8.97 -13.63 -0.65
N TYR A 202 7.69 -13.61 -0.32
CA TYR A 202 7.06 -12.44 0.32
C TYR A 202 7.71 -12.11 1.67
N TYR A 203 7.94 -13.11 2.54
CA TYR A 203 8.60 -12.93 3.83
C TYR A 203 10.04 -12.46 3.68
N ALA A 204 10.80 -13.03 2.75
CA ALA A 204 12.16 -12.60 2.45
C ALA A 204 12.21 -11.15 1.98
N CYS A 205 11.30 -10.75 1.09
CA CYS A 205 11.16 -9.36 0.64
C CYS A 205 10.77 -8.41 1.77
N LEU A 206 9.88 -8.85 2.67
CA LEU A 206 9.47 -8.06 3.83
C LEU A 206 10.66 -7.82 4.78
N SER A 207 11.43 -8.87 5.10
CA SER A 207 12.64 -8.74 5.93
C SER A 207 13.72 -7.89 5.24
N TYR A 208 13.82 -7.97 3.92
CA TYR A 208 14.75 -7.15 3.14
C TYR A 208 14.38 -5.66 3.22
N VAL A 209 13.11 -5.30 2.95
CA VAL A 209 12.68 -3.90 3.01
C VAL A 209 12.70 -3.35 4.43
N ASP A 210 12.36 -4.16 5.44
CA ASP A 210 12.47 -3.79 6.86
C ASP A 210 13.90 -3.39 7.22
N ALA A 211 14.90 -4.17 6.79
CA ALA A 211 16.31 -3.83 6.98
C ALA A 211 16.72 -2.55 6.24
N GLN A 212 16.16 -2.27 5.06
CA GLN A 212 16.46 -1.01 4.35
C GLN A 212 15.83 0.20 5.05
N ILE A 213 14.58 0.07 5.53
CA ILE A 213 13.92 1.09 6.35
C ILE A 213 14.72 1.33 7.63
N GLY A 214 15.18 0.26 8.29
CA GLY A 214 16.02 0.35 9.47
C GLY A 214 17.24 1.25 9.26
N LYS A 215 17.99 1.04 8.17
CA LYS A 215 19.16 1.88 7.83
C LYS A 215 18.83 3.37 7.66
N VAL A 216 17.66 3.68 7.09
CA VAL A 216 17.22 5.09 6.93
C VAL A 216 16.86 5.68 8.29
N LEU A 217 16.22 4.91 9.17
CA LEU A 217 15.90 5.33 10.54
C LEU A 217 17.15 5.50 11.41
N ASP A 218 18.11 4.58 11.29
CA ASP A 218 19.40 4.69 11.99
C ASP A 218 20.13 5.96 11.56
N ALA A 219 20.17 6.25 10.27
CA ALA A 219 20.77 7.50 9.76
C ALA A 219 20.05 8.75 10.28
N LEU A 220 18.71 8.70 10.44
CA LEU A 220 17.95 9.80 11.03
C LEU A 220 18.37 10.05 12.51
N ASP A 221 18.61 8.96 13.26
CA ASP A 221 19.07 9.03 14.64
C ASP A 221 20.53 9.51 14.70
N GLU A 222 21.46 8.94 13.93
CA GLU A 222 22.89 9.30 13.86
C GLU A 222 23.08 10.78 13.45
N LEU A 223 22.23 11.29 12.59
CA LEU A 223 22.26 12.69 12.18
C LEU A 223 21.65 13.65 13.22
N GLY A 224 21.08 13.13 14.32
CA GLY A 224 20.41 13.93 15.33
C GLY A 224 19.09 14.56 14.88
N LEU A 225 18.48 14.03 13.82
CA LEU A 225 17.23 14.54 13.25
C LEU A 225 15.99 13.88 13.87
N ALA A 226 16.15 12.73 14.53
CA ALA A 226 15.03 11.91 15.02
C ALA A 226 14.10 12.64 16.01
N ASN A 227 14.67 13.52 16.85
CA ASN A 227 13.90 14.28 17.85
C ASN A 227 13.12 15.48 17.26
N ASN A 228 13.29 15.76 15.97
CA ASN A 228 12.59 16.84 15.26
C ASN A 228 11.99 16.35 13.94
N THR A 229 11.76 15.05 13.80
CA THR A 229 11.18 14.48 12.59
C THR A 229 10.02 13.55 12.91
N ILE A 230 8.87 13.81 12.31
CA ILE A 230 7.73 12.92 12.30
C ILE A 230 8.02 11.82 11.29
N VAL A 231 7.84 10.56 11.67
CA VAL A 231 8.00 9.41 10.77
C VAL A 231 6.65 8.72 10.60
N VAL A 232 6.25 8.52 9.35
CA VAL A 232 5.06 7.74 8.99
C VAL A 232 5.51 6.54 8.16
N LEU A 233 5.19 5.34 8.61
CA LEU A 233 5.35 4.09 7.87
C LEU A 233 3.98 3.50 7.58
N LEU A 234 3.71 3.20 6.31
CA LEU A 234 2.45 2.60 5.89
C LEU A 234 2.66 1.59 4.74
N GLY A 235 1.74 0.63 4.61
CA GLY A 235 1.57 -0.14 3.39
C GLY A 235 0.53 0.55 2.50
N ASP A 236 0.68 0.49 1.17
CA ASP A 236 -0.26 1.08 0.22
C ASP A 236 -1.51 0.21 0.00
N HIS A 237 -1.38 -1.10 0.16
CA HIS A 237 -2.43 -2.13 0.18
C HIS A 237 -1.91 -3.38 0.87
N GLY A 238 -2.82 -4.30 1.21
CA GLY A 238 -2.47 -5.61 1.74
C GLY A 238 -2.19 -6.63 0.64
N TRP A 239 -2.15 -7.94 1.01
CA TRP A 239 -1.84 -9.02 0.09
C TRP A 239 -2.34 -10.36 0.61
N HIS A 240 -3.06 -11.13 -0.23
CA HIS A 240 -3.38 -12.53 0.05
C HIS A 240 -2.18 -13.42 -0.24
N LEU A 241 -1.92 -14.37 0.65
CA LEU A 241 -0.82 -15.35 0.55
C LEU A 241 -1.34 -16.80 0.60
N GLY A 242 -2.46 -17.06 -0.07
CA GLY A 242 -3.11 -18.35 -0.15
C GLY A 242 -4.46 -18.43 0.56
N GLU A 243 -4.84 -17.47 1.39
CA GLU A 243 -6.18 -17.37 1.94
C GLU A 243 -7.19 -17.28 0.80
N HIS A 244 -8.27 -18.08 0.88
CA HIS A 244 -9.31 -18.19 -0.16
C HIS A 244 -8.81 -18.69 -1.52
N ASN A 245 -7.61 -19.29 -1.59
CA ASN A 245 -6.86 -19.55 -2.81
C ASN A 245 -6.59 -18.28 -3.61
N PHE A 246 -6.42 -17.12 -2.93
CA PHE A 246 -6.03 -15.87 -3.56
C PHE A 246 -4.54 -15.58 -3.34
N LEU A 247 -3.91 -15.00 -4.36
CA LEU A 247 -2.53 -14.52 -4.35
C LEU A 247 -2.52 -13.11 -4.95
N GLY A 248 -2.45 -12.08 -4.11
CA GLY A 248 -2.47 -10.69 -4.54
C GLY A 248 -3.45 -9.82 -3.77
N LYS A 249 -3.82 -8.70 -4.38
CA LYS A 249 -4.42 -7.54 -3.71
C LYS A 249 -5.74 -7.02 -4.32
N HIS A 250 -6.12 -7.47 -5.50
CA HIS A 250 -7.15 -6.82 -6.32
C HIS A 250 -8.58 -7.22 -5.91
N ASN A 251 -8.95 -6.96 -4.65
CA ASN A 251 -10.31 -7.14 -4.15
C ASN A 251 -10.57 -6.30 -2.88
N LEU A 252 -11.80 -6.34 -2.35
CA LEU A 252 -12.25 -5.56 -1.19
C LEU A 252 -12.31 -6.39 0.11
N MET A 253 -11.58 -7.50 0.19
CA MET A 253 -11.45 -8.27 1.43
C MET A 253 -10.40 -7.69 2.37
N ASP A 254 -10.53 -7.96 3.66
CA ASP A 254 -9.66 -7.41 4.71
C ASP A 254 -8.16 -7.58 4.43
N ARG A 255 -7.75 -8.75 3.93
CA ARG A 255 -6.34 -9.02 3.56
C ARG A 255 -5.78 -8.11 2.48
N SER A 256 -6.62 -7.52 1.64
CA SER A 256 -6.21 -6.58 0.60
C SER A 256 -6.27 -5.12 1.05
N THR A 257 -7.14 -4.79 1.99
CA THR A 257 -7.48 -3.41 2.32
C THR A 257 -6.97 -2.94 3.68
N HIS A 258 -6.71 -3.87 4.60
CA HIS A 258 -6.19 -3.57 5.93
C HIS A 258 -4.65 -3.59 5.92
N VAL A 259 -4.04 -2.46 6.19
CA VAL A 259 -2.59 -2.25 6.08
C VAL A 259 -1.98 -1.72 7.38
N PRO A 260 -0.69 -1.95 7.63
CA PRO A 260 0.00 -1.32 8.75
C PRO A 260 0.08 0.20 8.57
N LEU A 261 -0.13 0.92 9.67
CA LEU A 261 0.18 2.34 9.80
C LEU A 261 0.89 2.57 11.13
N ILE A 262 2.11 3.08 11.08
CA ILE A 262 2.91 3.44 12.24
C ILE A 262 3.26 4.93 12.13
N VAL A 263 3.00 5.68 13.20
CA VAL A 263 3.33 7.10 13.27
C VAL A 263 4.19 7.35 14.50
N ARG A 264 5.40 7.85 14.29
CA ARG A 264 6.29 8.34 15.35
C ARG A 264 6.28 9.86 15.35
N VAL A 265 5.81 10.45 16.43
CA VAL A 265 5.88 11.90 16.67
C VAL A 265 6.81 12.12 17.85
N PRO A 266 7.86 12.96 17.74
CA PRO A 266 8.76 13.26 18.85
C PRO A 266 7.98 13.74 20.08
N GLY A 267 8.35 13.21 21.25
CA GLY A 267 7.70 13.55 22.52
C GLY A 267 6.40 12.82 22.85
N LEU A 268 5.79 12.11 21.90
CA LEU A 268 4.59 11.32 22.18
C LEU A 268 4.92 9.93 22.72
N LYS A 269 4.04 9.40 23.57
CA LYS A 269 4.18 8.07 24.17
C LYS A 269 3.87 6.98 23.15
N LYS A 270 4.60 5.86 23.25
CA LYS A 270 4.32 4.64 22.46
C LYS A 270 2.98 4.03 22.87
N GLY A 271 2.25 3.48 21.88
CA GLY A 271 1.02 2.75 22.12
C GLY A 271 0.42 2.16 20.85
N LYS A 272 -0.68 1.43 21.01
CA LYS A 272 -1.48 0.86 19.92
C LYS A 272 -2.94 1.23 20.10
N THR A 273 -3.63 1.46 19.01
CA THR A 273 -5.07 1.76 18.99
C THR A 273 -5.79 0.86 18.00
N LYS A 274 -7.10 0.71 18.18
CA LYS A 274 -8.04 0.09 17.22
C LYS A 274 -8.92 1.14 16.53
N SER A 275 -8.59 2.42 16.70
CA SER A 275 -9.37 3.49 16.06
C SER A 275 -9.21 3.44 14.56
N MET A 276 -10.31 3.60 13.84
CA MET A 276 -10.35 3.58 12.37
C MET A 276 -9.73 4.86 11.81
N VAL A 277 -8.86 4.70 10.82
CA VAL A 277 -8.24 5.77 10.04
C VAL A 277 -8.10 5.34 8.58
N GLU A 278 -8.01 6.29 7.67
CA GLU A 278 -7.83 6.07 6.22
C GLU A 278 -6.68 6.90 5.68
N PHE A 279 -6.22 6.61 4.48
CA PHE A 279 -5.13 7.39 3.85
C PHE A 279 -5.48 8.86 3.62
N VAL A 280 -6.74 9.19 3.35
CA VAL A 280 -7.20 10.57 3.21
C VAL A 280 -7.00 11.39 4.50
N ASP A 281 -6.89 10.71 5.66
CA ASP A 281 -6.66 11.35 6.96
C ASP A 281 -5.19 11.79 7.19
N LEU A 282 -4.25 11.24 6.41
CA LEU A 282 -2.82 11.55 6.57
C LEU A 282 -2.51 13.02 6.27
N TYR A 283 -3.03 13.55 5.19
CA TYR A 283 -2.75 14.93 4.78
C TYR A 283 -3.17 15.93 5.85
N PRO A 284 -4.43 15.98 6.31
CA PRO A 284 -4.82 16.92 7.37
C PRO A 284 -4.07 16.66 8.69
N THR A 285 -3.73 15.40 9.00
CA THR A 285 -2.95 15.07 10.20
C THR A 285 -1.55 15.64 10.14
N LEU A 286 -0.86 15.49 9.01
CA LEU A 286 0.49 16.03 8.84
C LEU A 286 0.48 17.56 8.85
N CYS A 287 -0.53 18.21 8.26
CA CYS A 287 -0.70 19.65 8.37
C CYS A 287 -0.82 20.10 9.84
N GLU A 288 -1.70 19.45 10.61
CA GLU A 288 -1.90 19.78 12.03
C GLU A 288 -0.63 19.57 12.86
N LEU A 289 0.05 18.42 12.69
CA LEU A 289 1.30 18.12 13.39
C LEU A 289 2.45 19.10 13.06
N CYS A 290 2.44 19.64 11.84
CA CYS A 290 3.44 20.61 11.39
C CYS A 290 2.99 22.07 11.56
N HIS A 291 1.86 22.31 12.24
CA HIS A 291 1.27 23.64 12.42
C HIS A 291 1.02 24.41 11.12
N LEU A 292 0.72 23.67 10.05
CA LEU A 292 0.34 24.22 8.74
C LEU A 292 -1.19 24.35 8.63
N PRO A 293 -1.69 25.35 7.91
CA PRO A 293 -3.11 25.41 7.62
C PRO A 293 -3.54 24.19 6.81
N ILE A 294 -4.74 23.68 7.07
CA ILE A 294 -5.32 22.59 6.29
C ILE A 294 -5.96 23.19 5.02
N PRO A 295 -5.66 22.69 3.82
CA PRO A 295 -6.28 23.21 2.59
C PRO A 295 -7.80 23.05 2.65
N LYS A 296 -8.51 24.17 2.68
CA LYS A 296 -9.98 24.16 2.75
C LYS A 296 -10.59 23.65 1.46
N ASN A 297 -11.70 22.94 1.58
CA ASN A 297 -12.57 22.50 0.46
C ASN A 297 -11.91 21.54 -0.55
N GLN A 298 -10.84 20.83 -0.17
CA GLN A 298 -10.25 19.81 -1.04
C GLN A 298 -9.87 18.50 -0.34
N LEU A 299 -10.01 18.41 1.00
CA LEU A 299 -9.66 17.21 1.75
C LEU A 299 -10.92 16.59 2.37
N ASP A 300 -11.17 15.35 2.08
CA ASP A 300 -12.26 14.55 2.67
C ASP A 300 -11.84 13.93 4.01
N GLY A 301 -10.53 13.89 4.28
CA GLY A 301 -9.97 13.26 5.49
C GLY A 301 -10.13 14.12 6.74
N THR A 302 -10.09 13.45 7.88
CA THR A 302 -10.11 14.06 9.22
C THR A 302 -8.79 13.81 9.92
N SER A 303 -8.19 14.84 10.52
CA SER A 303 -6.96 14.66 11.29
C SER A 303 -7.14 13.67 12.44
N PHE A 304 -6.21 12.73 12.56
CA PHE A 304 -6.17 11.78 13.67
C PHE A 304 -5.19 12.16 14.78
N VAL A 305 -4.76 13.41 14.85
CA VAL A 305 -3.97 13.92 15.99
C VAL A 305 -4.60 13.60 17.35
N PRO A 306 -5.95 13.68 17.54
CA PRO A 306 -6.58 13.27 18.79
C PRO A 306 -6.29 11.81 19.18
N ILE A 307 -6.12 10.90 18.22
CA ILE A 307 -5.78 9.50 18.48
C ILE A 307 -4.32 9.37 18.94
N LEU A 308 -3.41 10.17 18.40
CA LEU A 308 -1.98 10.14 18.76
C LEU A 308 -1.74 10.59 20.21
N THR A 309 -2.57 11.48 20.72
CA THR A 309 -2.51 12.01 22.10
C THR A 309 -3.34 11.18 23.07
N ASN A 310 -4.43 10.58 22.62
CA ASN A 310 -5.30 9.69 23.39
C ASN A 310 -5.67 8.46 22.56
N LEU A 311 -5.02 7.33 22.80
CA LEU A 311 -5.21 6.09 22.06
C LEU A 311 -6.63 5.49 22.13
N LYS A 312 -7.51 6.02 23.01
CA LYS A 312 -8.92 5.66 23.09
C LYS A 312 -9.83 6.59 22.29
N ALA A 313 -9.29 7.71 21.79
CA ALA A 313 -10.06 8.63 20.97
C ALA A 313 -10.48 7.97 19.65
N LYS A 314 -11.61 8.39 19.11
CA LYS A 314 -12.13 7.98 17.81
C LYS A 314 -12.37 9.23 16.98
N ILE A 315 -12.08 9.18 15.69
CA ILE A 315 -12.42 10.23 14.72
C ILE A 315 -13.52 9.78 13.76
N LYS A 316 -13.65 8.46 13.59
CA LYS A 316 -14.69 7.84 12.74
C LYS A 316 -15.00 6.42 13.23
N ASP A 317 -16.18 5.93 12.91
CA ASP A 317 -16.63 4.57 13.24
C ASP A 317 -16.43 3.59 12.09
N GLN A 318 -16.17 4.09 10.89
CA GLN A 318 -15.95 3.31 9.69
C GLN A 318 -15.15 4.08 8.63
N VAL A 319 -14.61 3.32 7.67
CA VAL A 319 -13.78 3.80 6.57
C VAL A 319 -14.38 3.36 5.24
N TYR A 320 -14.07 4.11 4.16
CA TYR A 320 -14.58 3.86 2.84
C TYR A 320 -13.46 3.45 1.88
N ILE A 321 -13.72 2.41 1.10
CA ILE A 321 -12.76 1.89 0.11
C ILE A 321 -13.51 1.63 -1.19
N GLN A 322 -12.88 1.91 -2.32
CA GLN A 322 -13.45 1.64 -3.64
C GLN A 322 -12.48 0.81 -4.49
N TRP A 323 -13.03 -0.20 -5.18
CA TRP A 323 -12.29 -1.01 -6.12
C TRP A 323 -13.21 -1.66 -7.16
N GLU A 324 -12.88 -1.54 -8.48
CA GLU A 324 -13.61 -2.14 -9.61
C GLU A 324 -15.14 -1.99 -9.52
N GLY A 325 -15.60 -0.75 -9.29
CA GLY A 325 -17.02 -0.44 -9.18
C GLY A 325 -17.71 -0.96 -7.92
N GLY A 326 -16.94 -1.51 -6.99
CA GLY A 326 -17.40 -1.88 -5.65
C GLY A 326 -17.17 -0.76 -4.66
N ASP A 327 -18.22 -0.39 -3.94
CA ASP A 327 -18.21 0.54 -2.81
C ASP A 327 -18.19 -0.24 -1.51
N ASN A 328 -17.20 0.01 -0.66
CA ASN A 328 -16.94 -0.77 0.54
C ASN A 328 -16.90 0.11 1.78
N ALA A 329 -17.69 -0.24 2.78
CA ALA A 329 -17.68 0.35 4.11
C ALA A 329 -17.16 -0.66 5.13
N VAL A 330 -16.08 -0.33 5.81
CA VAL A 330 -15.45 -1.19 6.82
C VAL A 330 -15.52 -0.53 8.18
N SER A 331 -15.98 -1.26 9.17
CA SER A 331 -15.94 -0.90 10.60
C SER A 331 -15.05 -1.87 11.38
N ASN A 332 -14.84 -1.62 12.67
CA ASN A 332 -14.09 -2.58 13.52
C ASN A 332 -14.73 -3.99 13.58
N ARG A 333 -15.96 -4.15 13.14
CA ARG A 333 -16.67 -5.44 13.17
C ARG A 333 -17.11 -5.94 11.80
N TYR A 334 -17.49 -5.05 10.92
CA TYR A 334 -18.13 -5.43 9.67
C TYR A 334 -17.32 -4.96 8.47
N ASN A 335 -17.22 -5.80 7.46
CA ASN A 335 -16.78 -5.48 6.12
C ASN A 335 -17.98 -5.67 5.19
N TYR A 336 -18.50 -4.57 4.65
CA TYR A 336 -19.64 -4.57 3.72
C TYR A 336 -19.24 -3.95 2.40
N ALA A 337 -19.55 -4.61 1.31
CA ALA A 337 -19.40 -4.03 -0.03
C ALA A 337 -20.60 -4.30 -0.93
N GLU A 338 -20.83 -3.37 -1.86
CA GLU A 338 -21.82 -3.52 -2.91
C GLU A 338 -21.29 -3.08 -4.27
N TRP A 339 -21.76 -3.73 -5.32
CA TRP A 339 -21.47 -3.40 -6.70
C TRP A 339 -22.75 -2.97 -7.40
N LYS A 340 -22.69 -1.84 -8.12
CA LYS A 340 -23.80 -1.28 -8.85
C LYS A 340 -23.60 -1.43 -10.36
N GLN A 341 -24.67 -1.72 -11.08
CA GLN A 341 -24.74 -1.66 -12.53
C GLN A 341 -25.96 -0.86 -12.92
N LYS A 342 -25.78 0.23 -13.69
CA LYS A 342 -26.87 1.15 -14.05
C LYS A 342 -27.72 1.56 -12.82
N GLU A 343 -27.07 2.04 -11.77
CA GLU A 343 -27.67 2.48 -10.48
C GLU A 343 -28.41 1.37 -9.68
N LYS A 344 -28.38 0.13 -10.15
CA LYS A 344 -28.97 -1.00 -9.41
C LYS A 344 -27.87 -1.85 -8.77
N ILE A 345 -28.03 -2.12 -7.49
CA ILE A 345 -27.18 -3.08 -6.77
C ILE A 345 -27.44 -4.47 -7.35
N HIS A 346 -26.41 -5.11 -7.90
CA HIS A 346 -26.51 -6.45 -8.44
C HIS A 346 -25.75 -7.49 -7.60
N SER A 347 -24.82 -7.03 -6.77
CA SER A 347 -23.96 -7.90 -5.98
C SER A 347 -23.60 -7.25 -4.65
N ARG A 348 -23.50 -8.04 -3.58
CA ARG A 348 -23.16 -7.55 -2.24
C ARG A 348 -22.40 -8.59 -1.44
N MET A 349 -21.56 -8.14 -0.50
CA MET A 349 -20.97 -9.00 0.53
C MET A 349 -21.05 -8.33 1.90
N LEU A 350 -21.10 -9.16 2.95
CA LEU A 350 -20.98 -8.76 4.34
C LEU A 350 -20.22 -9.83 5.12
N PHE A 351 -19.17 -9.44 5.81
CA PHE A 351 -18.48 -10.27 6.80
C PHE A 351 -18.62 -9.67 8.20
N ASP A 352 -18.74 -10.54 9.21
CA ASP A 352 -18.77 -10.16 10.62
C ASP A 352 -17.49 -10.69 11.28
N HIS A 353 -16.50 -9.84 11.44
CA HIS A 353 -15.17 -10.19 11.96
C HIS A 353 -15.17 -10.68 13.40
N HIS A 354 -16.26 -10.46 14.19
CA HIS A 354 -16.36 -11.04 15.54
C HIS A 354 -16.57 -12.55 15.51
N ILE A 355 -17.19 -13.09 14.48
CA ILE A 355 -17.50 -14.53 14.38
C ILE A 355 -16.80 -15.21 13.19
N ASP A 356 -16.29 -14.45 12.27
CA ASP A 356 -15.60 -14.90 11.05
C ASP A 356 -14.51 -13.90 10.63
N PRO A 357 -13.44 -13.78 11.44
CA PRO A 357 -12.36 -12.81 11.17
C PRO A 357 -11.58 -13.12 9.89
N GLU A 358 -11.72 -14.32 9.35
CA GLU A 358 -11.06 -14.76 8.12
C GLU A 358 -11.97 -14.64 6.89
N GLU A 359 -13.18 -14.06 7.01
CA GLU A 359 -14.10 -13.79 5.89
C GLU A 359 -14.47 -15.04 5.06
N ASN A 360 -14.76 -16.17 5.72
CA ASN A 360 -15.01 -17.45 5.08
C ASN A 360 -16.45 -17.61 4.54
N LYS A 361 -17.38 -16.76 4.97
CA LYS A 361 -18.79 -16.84 4.57
C LYS A 361 -19.40 -15.46 4.40
N ASN A 362 -19.91 -15.17 3.20
CA ASN A 362 -20.73 -13.99 2.96
C ASN A 362 -22.10 -14.12 3.68
N ARG A 363 -22.41 -13.15 4.53
CA ARG A 363 -23.60 -13.15 5.41
C ARG A 363 -24.65 -12.12 5.00
N VAL A 364 -24.49 -11.48 3.87
CA VAL A 364 -25.31 -10.34 3.44
C VAL A 364 -26.81 -10.67 3.38
N ASN A 365 -27.18 -11.93 3.13
CA ASN A 365 -28.57 -12.38 3.06
C ASN A 365 -29.18 -12.81 4.41
N GLU A 366 -28.40 -12.84 5.49
CA GLU A 366 -28.91 -13.20 6.82
C GLU A 366 -29.73 -12.03 7.41
N ARG A 367 -31.01 -12.28 7.74
CA ARG A 367 -31.97 -11.23 8.20
C ARG A 367 -31.47 -10.41 9.39
N LYS A 368 -30.71 -11.01 10.29
CA LYS A 368 -30.18 -10.33 11.49
C LYS A 368 -29.23 -9.17 11.19
N TYR A 369 -28.64 -9.10 10.00
CA TYR A 369 -27.71 -8.03 9.62
C TYR A 369 -28.35 -6.86 8.87
N ARG A 370 -29.66 -6.90 8.58
CA ARG A 370 -30.33 -5.82 7.79
C ARG A 370 -30.14 -4.43 8.40
N SER A 371 -30.28 -4.31 9.72
CA SER A 371 -30.10 -3.03 10.41
C SER A 371 -28.67 -2.49 10.26
N GLU A 372 -27.68 -3.38 10.39
CA GLU A 372 -26.26 -3.00 10.28
C GLU A 372 -25.90 -2.64 8.83
N ILE A 373 -26.41 -3.39 7.87
CA ILE A 373 -26.24 -3.05 6.43
C ILE A 373 -26.78 -1.64 6.16
N ASN A 374 -27.97 -1.29 6.66
CA ASN A 374 -28.55 0.03 6.45
C ASN A 374 -27.67 1.16 7.06
N LYS A 375 -27.02 0.91 8.21
CA LYS A 375 -26.09 1.88 8.80
C LYS A 375 -24.82 2.04 7.95
N LEU A 376 -24.26 0.95 7.46
CA LEU A 376 -23.08 0.97 6.59
C LEU A 376 -23.39 1.64 5.25
N LEU A 377 -24.57 1.39 4.68
CA LEU A 377 -25.06 2.02 3.45
C LEU A 377 -25.22 3.54 3.57
N SER A 378 -25.68 4.04 4.74
CA SER A 378 -25.88 5.49 4.90
C SER A 378 -24.59 6.29 4.70
N LEU A 379 -23.43 5.66 4.83
CA LEU A 379 -22.13 6.28 4.65
C LEU A 379 -21.58 6.13 3.23
N ILE A 380 -21.84 5.02 2.57
CA ILE A 380 -21.57 4.89 1.14
C ILE A 380 -22.31 6.00 0.37
N HIS A 381 -23.56 6.29 0.76
CA HIS A 381 -24.35 7.36 0.12
C HIS A 381 -23.91 8.79 0.51
N ILE A 382 -23.28 8.99 1.68
CA ILE A 382 -22.73 10.30 2.07
C ILE A 382 -21.42 10.60 1.33
N SER A 383 -20.64 9.58 0.99
CA SER A 383 -19.40 9.72 0.24
C SER A 383 -19.60 9.79 -1.29
N GLU A 384 -20.80 9.50 -1.80
CA GLU A 384 -21.13 9.79 -3.20
C GLU A 384 -21.14 11.31 -3.39
N PRO A 385 -20.29 11.88 -4.27
CA PRO A 385 -20.37 13.29 -4.58
C PRO A 385 -21.77 13.59 -5.08
N THR A 386 -22.43 14.57 -4.48
CA THR A 386 -23.66 15.14 -5.03
C THR A 386 -23.36 15.56 -6.47
N ARG A 387 -23.96 14.84 -7.42
CA ARG A 387 -23.84 15.11 -8.86
C ARG A 387 -24.42 16.47 -9.21
#